data_9fc881619166ab28a0d651683cf88dd2
#
_entry.id   9fc881619166ab28a0d651683cf88dd2
#
_cell.length_a   1.000
_cell.length_b   1.000
_cell.length_c   1.000
_cell.angle_alpha   90.00
_cell.angle_beta   90.00
_cell.angle_gamma   90.00
#
_symmetry.space_group_name_H-M   'P 1'
#
loop_
_entity.id
_entity.type
_entity.pdbx_description
1 polymer ?
#
loop_
_entity_poly.entity_id
_entity_poly.type
_entity_poly.pdbx_seq_one_letter_code
_entity_poly.pdbx_strand_id
1 'polypeptide(L)' 'MKLTAVFEKVPEGYIAFVEELPGATTQGATLEEARASLGEAVQLVLEANRALAEETLVGREIIREAMAA' A
#
# COMPACT_ATOMS: atom_id res chain seq x y z
N MET A 1 -8.73 6.39 -6.51
CA MET A 1 -8.84 5.46 -5.37
C MET A 1 -8.55 6.23 -4.09
N LYS A 2 -9.38 6.03 -3.09
CA LYS A 2 -9.22 6.70 -1.80
C LYS A 2 -8.62 5.73 -0.80
N LEU A 3 -7.51 6.10 -0.19
CA LEU A 3 -6.83 5.29 0.81
C LEU A 3 -6.91 5.98 2.17
N THR A 4 -7.12 5.19 3.21
CA THR A 4 -7.22 5.68 4.58
C THR A 4 -6.05 5.13 5.39
N ALA A 5 -5.20 6.03 5.87
CA ALA A 5 -4.09 5.67 6.74
C ALA A 5 -4.57 5.65 8.19
N VAL A 6 -4.23 4.59 8.90
CA VAL A 6 -4.54 4.44 10.33
C VAL A 6 -3.23 4.38 11.09
N PHE A 7 -3.13 5.15 12.15
CA PHE A 7 -1.95 5.20 13.01
C PHE A 7 -2.36 4.82 14.44
N GLU A 8 -1.70 3.83 14.98
CA GLU A 8 -1.96 3.38 16.34
C GLU A 8 -0.74 3.65 17.22
N LYS A 9 -0.95 4.36 18.32
CA LYS A 9 0.13 4.61 19.28
C LYS A 9 0.42 3.35 20.07
N VAL A 10 1.70 2.98 20.12
CA VAL A 10 2.18 1.83 20.90
C VAL A 10 3.36 2.29 21.75
N PRO A 11 3.81 1.49 22.75
CA PRO A 11 4.91 1.92 23.63
C PRO A 11 6.18 2.31 22.87
N GLU A 12 6.50 1.66 21.76
CA GLU A 12 7.71 1.90 20.98
C GLU A 12 7.55 3.01 19.94
N GLY A 13 6.35 3.59 19.80
CA GLY A 13 6.09 4.62 18.79
C GLY A 13 4.72 4.46 18.15
N TYR A 14 4.68 4.20 16.85
CA TYR A 14 3.44 4.05 16.10
C TYR A 14 3.49 2.87 15.15
N ILE A 15 2.37 2.18 15.05
CA ILE A 15 2.11 1.21 13.97
C ILE A 15 1.16 1.91 13.01
N ALA A 16 1.37 1.70 11.72
CA ALA A 16 0.53 2.32 10.70
C ALA A 16 0.14 1.32 9.62
N PHE A 17 -1.06 1.45 9.09
CA PHE A 17 -1.53 0.62 7.98
C PHE A 17 -2.56 1.36 7.15
N VAL A 18 -2.81 0.84 5.95
CA VAL A 18 -3.86 1.38 5.06
C VAL A 18 -5.03 0.41 5.06
N GLU A 19 -6.22 0.90 5.45
CA GLU A 19 -7.41 0.07 5.57
C GLU A 19 -7.78 -0.66 4.29
N GLU A 20 -7.68 0.02 3.16
CA GLU A 20 -8.12 -0.49 1.86
C GLU A 20 -7.06 -1.28 1.09
N LEU A 21 -5.84 -1.36 1.63
CA LEU A 21 -4.72 -1.96 0.91
C LEU A 21 -3.98 -2.95 1.81
N PRO A 22 -4.43 -4.20 1.87
CA PRO A 22 -3.76 -5.24 2.67
C PRO A 22 -2.28 -5.36 2.31
N GLY A 23 -1.44 -5.49 3.32
CA GLY A 23 0.01 -5.56 3.13
C GLY A 23 0.72 -4.22 3.27
N ALA A 24 0.02 -3.10 3.14
CA ALA A 24 0.61 -1.78 3.36
C ALA A 24 0.58 -1.48 4.86
N THR A 25 1.64 -1.89 5.56
CA THR A 25 1.78 -1.71 7.00
C THR A 25 3.23 -1.35 7.33
N THR A 26 3.42 -0.59 8.39
CA THR A 26 4.75 -0.16 8.82
C THR A 26 4.74 0.27 10.28
N GLN A 27 5.89 0.70 10.78
CA GLN A 27 6.02 1.26 12.11
C GLN A 27 7.06 2.37 12.09
N GLY A 28 7.02 3.23 13.09
CA GLY A 28 7.98 4.30 13.24
C GLY A 28 8.03 4.77 14.70
N ALA A 29 9.14 5.37 15.10
CA ALA A 29 9.31 5.90 16.44
C ALA A 29 8.43 7.14 16.68
N THR A 30 8.15 7.89 15.63
CA THR A 30 7.30 9.07 15.65
C THR A 30 6.19 8.96 14.63
N LEU A 31 5.15 9.77 14.78
CA LEU A 31 4.06 9.83 13.81
C LEU A 31 4.57 10.22 12.42
N GLU A 32 5.51 11.17 12.36
CA GLU A 32 6.07 11.62 11.07
C GLU A 32 6.82 10.50 10.38
N GLU A 33 7.62 9.73 11.13
CA GLU A 33 8.34 8.59 10.57
C GLU A 33 7.38 7.52 10.08
N ALA A 34 6.36 7.20 10.86
CA ALA A 34 5.36 6.22 10.47
C ALA A 34 4.63 6.65 9.19
N ARG A 35 4.31 7.95 9.08
CA ARG A 35 3.65 8.51 7.90
C ARG A 35 4.53 8.37 6.65
N ALA A 36 5.80 8.73 6.74
CA ALA A 36 6.73 8.63 5.62
C ALA A 36 6.95 7.17 5.22
N SER A 37 7.14 6.29 6.19
CA SER A 37 7.33 4.86 5.93
C SER A 37 6.09 4.22 5.33
N LEU A 38 4.90 4.65 5.75
CA LEU A 38 3.65 4.12 5.19
C LEU A 38 3.51 4.50 3.71
N GLY A 39 3.90 5.71 3.35
CA GLY A 39 3.91 6.12 1.94
C GLY A 39 4.78 5.21 1.08
N GLU A 40 5.96 4.86 1.58
CA GLU A 40 6.84 3.93 0.88
C GLU A 40 6.23 2.52 0.81
N ALA A 41 5.62 2.06 1.90
CA ALA A 41 4.98 0.74 1.92
C ALA A 41 3.85 0.65 0.91
N VAL A 42 3.04 1.71 0.77
CA VAL A 42 1.97 1.78 -0.23
C VAL A 42 2.54 1.62 -1.64
N GLN A 43 3.60 2.34 -1.95
CA GLN A 43 4.23 2.26 -3.29
C GLN A 43 4.73 0.86 -3.57
N LEU A 44 5.40 0.23 -2.61
CA LEU A 44 5.92 -1.13 -2.77
C LEU A 44 4.80 -2.15 -3.00
N VAL A 45 3.70 -2.05 -2.26
CA VAL A 45 2.56 -2.96 -2.42
C VAL A 45 1.92 -2.78 -3.79
N LEU A 46 1.71 -1.54 -4.22
CA LEU A 46 1.12 -1.27 -5.53
C LEU A 46 2.00 -1.77 -6.67
N GLU A 47 3.32 -1.58 -6.57
CA GLU A 47 4.26 -2.08 -7.56
C GLU A 47 4.26 -3.61 -7.62
N ALA A 48 4.26 -4.27 -6.47
CA ALA A 48 4.21 -5.72 -6.39
C ALA A 48 2.92 -6.27 -6.99
N ASN A 49 1.78 -5.65 -6.68
CA ASN A 49 0.50 -6.05 -7.24
C ASN A 49 0.45 -5.89 -8.76
N ARG A 50 1.03 -4.80 -9.27
CA ARG A 50 1.09 -4.56 -10.70
C ARG A 50 1.96 -5.60 -11.40
N ALA A 51 3.15 -5.87 -10.85
CA ALA A 51 4.05 -6.87 -11.41
C ALA A 51 3.41 -8.26 -11.45
N LEU A 52 2.71 -8.62 -10.38
CA LEU A 52 2.02 -9.90 -10.29
C LEU A 52 0.90 -10.00 -11.33
N ALA A 53 0.14 -8.92 -11.51
CA ALA A 53 -0.92 -8.88 -12.52
C ALA A 53 -0.34 -9.04 -13.93
N GLU A 54 0.77 -8.38 -14.23
CA GLU A 54 1.42 -8.50 -15.54
C GLU A 54 1.90 -9.91 -15.80
N GLU A 55 2.50 -10.58 -14.81
CA GLU A 55 2.91 -11.98 -14.94
C GLU A 55 1.71 -12.88 -15.23
N THR A 56 0.61 -12.66 -14.53
CA THR A 56 -0.60 -13.46 -14.68
C THR A 56 -1.21 -13.31 -16.08
N LEU A 57 -1.04 -12.14 -16.68
CA LEU A 57 -1.68 -11.81 -17.96
C LEU A 57 -0.83 -12.12 -19.20
N VAL A 58 0.41 -12.55 -19.01
CA VAL A 58 1.29 -12.88 -20.13
C VAL A 58 0.64 -13.94 -21.02
N GLY A 59 0.61 -13.68 -22.33
CA GLY A 59 0.06 -14.60 -23.32
C GLY A 59 -1.45 -14.65 -23.38
N ARG A 60 -2.15 -13.82 -22.60
CA ARG A 60 -3.62 -13.76 -22.61
C ARG A 60 -4.10 -12.60 -23.47
N GLU A 61 -5.26 -12.77 -24.08
CA GLU A 61 -5.92 -11.69 -24.80
C GLU A 61 -6.73 -10.87 -23.79
N ILE A 62 -6.29 -9.63 -23.54
CA ILE A 62 -6.85 -8.81 -22.47
C ILE A 62 -7.20 -7.42 -22.98
N ILE A 63 -8.10 -6.77 -22.25
CA ILE A 63 -8.45 -5.36 -22.44
C ILE A 63 -8.17 -4.65 -21.12
N ARG A 64 -7.42 -3.54 -21.19
CA ARG A 64 -7.16 -2.69 -20.03
C ARG A 64 -7.91 -1.38 -20.17
N GLU A 65 -8.58 -1.00 -19.11
CA GLU A 65 -9.30 0.26 -19.05
C GLU A 65 -9.02 0.96 -17.72
N ALA A 66 -8.80 2.28 -17.77
CA ALA A 66 -8.66 3.06 -16.56
C ALA A 66 -10.02 3.19 -15.88
N MET A 67 -10.03 3.07 -14.56
CA MET A 67 -11.24 3.22 -13.76
C MET A 67 -11.07 4.37 -12.77
N ALA A 68 -12.12 5.18 -12.62
CA ALA A 68 -12.20 6.16 -11.55
C ALA A 68 -12.82 5.48 -10.33
N ALA A 69 -12.23 5.68 -9.15
CA ALA A 69 -12.73 5.07 -7.93
C ALA A 69 -12.79 6.09 -6.79
#